data_809816ce17dbf00302dd377557e84189
#
_entry.id   809816ce17dbf00302dd377557e84189
#
_cell.length_a   1.000
_cell.length_b   1.000
_cell.length_c   1.000
_cell.angle_alpha   90.00
_cell.angle_beta   90.00
_cell.angle_gamma   90.00
#
_symmetry.space_group_name_H-M   'P 1'
#
loop_
_entity.id
_entity.type
_entity.pdbx_description
1 polymer ?
#
loop_
_entity_poly.entity_id
_entity_poly.type
_entity_poly.pdbx_seq_one_letter_code
_entity_poly.pdbx_strand_id
1 'polypeptide(L)'
;MSFRSIGLSGLALMAALCAANVAVAEPFIVGVATHSMNNTGQPLRSLQMASVAGVTSIRDDAFWSTAEPVRGQMQIIAPWRAWLSTAKGLNLTPMVILGYGSSYQGGAKPRIPAVKIPYLKYVDYLTRQLGSPVRFYEVWNEWDLDGPTDPRLSNDYVTLVRDAAPVVRKNNPQALVLAGAVTTMGIKSGFVDRILAAGVMKYADGISLHPYVHCEGSYRNTPESWIGWMRDLDRRISTKVGRPVPLYLTEMSWPSHNGNCGVSAERQSAYLARAYFLIRTVPNVKGMWWYDLINDGTNRNEQEHNFGLLEADLRAKPAYSVLKAISPYLPQFTYEPANSLQSDGVFQLAFSNGRERILVAWVSGREHEVTISAPAMKNKPVRILDTQTPDKGMTDSPQQWVCDAQRCSARLTLTEFPKIIRLSPDA
;
A
#
# COMPACT_ATOMS: atom_id res chain seq x y z
N MET A 1 81.27 10.65 -29.67
CA MET A 1 80.26 11.67 -29.35
C MET A 1 78.92 10.98 -29.29
N SER A 2 78.47 10.75 -28.13
CA SER A 2 77.20 9.94 -27.86
C SER A 2 76.07 10.88 -27.45
N PHE A 3 75.01 10.91 -28.21
CA PHE A 3 73.76 11.65 -27.82
C PHE A 3 72.79 10.67 -27.12
N ARG A 4 72.48 10.97 -25.86
CA ARG A 4 71.45 10.26 -25.09
C ARG A 4 70.13 10.95 -25.38
N SER A 5 69.13 10.15 -25.82
CA SER A 5 67.73 10.55 -25.90
C SER A 5 67.05 10.35 -24.56
N ILE A 6 66.42 11.41 -24.06
CA ILE A 6 65.59 11.40 -22.87
C ILE A 6 64.14 11.05 -23.29
N GLY A 7 63.65 9.90 -22.83
CA GLY A 7 62.25 9.52 -23.03
C GLY A 7 61.37 10.18 -21.98
N LEU A 8 60.35 10.94 -22.41
CA LEU A 8 59.25 11.41 -21.56
C LEU A 8 58.20 10.31 -21.43
N SER A 9 58.06 9.77 -20.23
CA SER A 9 56.95 8.90 -19.87
C SER A 9 55.73 9.73 -19.45
N GLY A 10 54.74 9.82 -20.33
CA GLY A 10 53.46 10.42 -20.01
C GLY A 10 52.60 9.51 -19.14
N LEU A 11 52.35 9.88 -17.90
CA LEU A 11 51.33 9.27 -17.06
C LEU A 11 49.95 9.77 -17.49
N ALA A 12 49.18 8.91 -18.14
CA ALA A 12 47.76 9.14 -18.39
C ALA A 12 46.95 8.81 -17.12
N LEU A 13 46.48 9.86 -16.45
CA LEU A 13 45.54 9.75 -15.30
C LEU A 13 44.15 9.45 -15.84
N MET A 14 43.74 8.18 -15.81
CA MET A 14 42.33 7.81 -16.06
C MET A 14 41.48 8.23 -14.86
N ALA A 15 40.75 9.33 -14.98
CA ALA A 15 39.68 9.71 -14.05
C ALA A 15 38.47 8.77 -14.29
N ALA A 16 38.29 7.78 -13.45
CA ALA A 16 37.08 6.98 -13.42
C ALA A 16 35.93 7.86 -12.87
N LEU A 17 35.07 8.35 -13.76
CA LEU A 17 33.79 8.94 -13.36
C LEU A 17 32.92 7.81 -12.80
N CYS A 18 32.85 7.69 -11.49
CA CYS A 18 31.78 6.96 -10.81
C CYS A 18 30.49 7.76 -11.01
N ALA A 19 29.73 7.44 -12.07
CA ALA A 19 28.34 7.82 -12.17
C ALA A 19 27.60 7.13 -11.02
N ALA A 20 27.33 7.86 -9.95
CA ALA A 20 26.40 7.40 -8.92
C ALA A 20 25.03 7.23 -9.61
N ASN A 21 24.67 5.99 -9.89
CA ASN A 21 23.29 5.68 -10.25
C ASN A 21 22.40 6.11 -9.07
N VAL A 22 21.79 7.27 -9.17
CA VAL A 22 20.70 7.66 -8.27
C VAL A 22 19.59 6.65 -8.55
N ALA A 23 19.49 5.64 -7.71
CA ALA A 23 18.38 4.71 -7.76
C ALA A 23 17.09 5.51 -7.59
N VAL A 24 16.34 5.65 -8.67
CA VAL A 24 15.00 6.26 -8.61
C VAL A 24 14.19 5.37 -7.67
N ALA A 25 13.70 5.94 -6.57
CA ALA A 25 12.88 5.22 -5.62
C ALA A 25 11.66 4.64 -6.36
N GLU A 26 11.36 3.35 -6.13
CA GLU A 26 10.16 2.73 -6.72
C GLU A 26 8.92 3.53 -6.30
N PRO A 27 7.99 3.78 -7.24
CA PRO A 27 6.76 4.51 -6.95
C PRO A 27 5.95 3.82 -5.84
N PHE A 28 5.33 4.60 -4.98
CA PHE A 28 4.43 4.06 -3.96
C PHE A 28 3.21 3.40 -4.62
N ILE A 29 2.83 2.23 -4.14
CA ILE A 29 1.74 1.45 -4.69
C ILE A 29 0.42 1.91 -4.08
N VAL A 30 -0.48 2.39 -4.93
CA VAL A 30 -1.88 2.67 -4.59
C VAL A 30 -2.69 1.43 -4.96
N GLY A 31 -3.00 0.62 -3.97
CA GLY A 31 -3.66 -0.67 -4.17
C GLY A 31 -5.12 -0.68 -3.72
N VAL A 32 -5.86 -1.67 -4.20
CA VAL A 32 -7.17 -2.08 -3.65
C VAL A 32 -7.27 -3.60 -3.59
N ALA A 33 -7.93 -4.11 -2.55
CA ALA A 33 -8.37 -5.49 -2.52
C ALA A 33 -9.62 -5.64 -3.41
N THR A 34 -9.72 -6.78 -4.10
CA THR A 34 -10.85 -7.13 -4.95
C THR A 34 -11.28 -8.58 -4.69
N HIS A 35 -12.52 -8.91 -5.02
CA HIS A 35 -13.02 -10.29 -5.02
C HIS A 35 -13.36 -10.73 -6.46
N SER A 36 -12.77 -10.06 -7.43
CA SER A 36 -13.09 -10.17 -8.85
C SER A 36 -12.59 -11.46 -9.49
N MET A 37 -11.50 -12.07 -8.99
CA MET A 37 -11.05 -13.40 -9.42
C MET A 37 -12.13 -14.45 -9.19
N ASN A 38 -12.88 -14.32 -8.11
CA ASN A 38 -13.94 -15.26 -7.75
C ASN A 38 -15.31 -14.87 -8.31
N ASN A 39 -15.33 -14.02 -9.36
CA ASN A 39 -16.50 -13.57 -10.11
C ASN A 39 -17.51 -12.76 -9.29
N THR A 40 -17.01 -12.04 -8.27
CA THR A 40 -17.83 -11.13 -7.47
C THR A 40 -17.87 -9.75 -8.14
N GLY A 41 -19.07 -9.20 -8.37
CA GLY A 41 -19.31 -7.81 -8.76
C GLY A 41 -18.75 -7.35 -10.10
N GLN A 42 -19.22 -7.78 -11.26
CA GLN A 42 -18.88 -7.25 -12.59
C GLN A 42 -17.37 -6.94 -12.78
N PRO A 43 -16.48 -7.92 -12.80
CA PRO A 43 -15.03 -7.74 -12.69
C PRO A 43 -14.44 -6.74 -13.69
N LEU A 44 -14.86 -6.77 -14.95
CA LEU A 44 -14.34 -5.85 -15.97
C LEU A 44 -14.63 -4.38 -15.61
N ARG A 45 -15.88 -4.07 -15.27
CA ARG A 45 -16.30 -2.70 -14.95
C ARG A 45 -15.65 -2.19 -13.67
N SER A 46 -15.57 -3.02 -12.63
CA SER A 46 -14.97 -2.64 -11.36
C SER A 46 -13.47 -2.36 -11.50
N LEU A 47 -12.72 -3.17 -12.25
CA LEU A 47 -11.31 -2.93 -12.51
C LEU A 47 -11.07 -1.69 -13.38
N GLN A 48 -11.96 -1.39 -14.32
CA GLN A 48 -11.93 -0.11 -15.07
C GLN A 48 -12.11 1.07 -14.11
N MET A 49 -13.05 0.99 -13.17
CA MET A 49 -13.25 2.03 -12.16
C MET A 49 -12.03 2.16 -11.25
N ALA A 50 -11.42 1.07 -10.82
CA ALA A 50 -10.16 1.12 -10.06
C ALA A 50 -9.05 1.84 -10.82
N SER A 51 -8.85 1.51 -12.09
CA SER A 51 -7.86 2.19 -12.96
C SER A 51 -8.15 3.69 -13.10
N VAL A 52 -9.40 4.08 -13.30
CA VAL A 52 -9.83 5.50 -13.38
C VAL A 52 -9.60 6.24 -12.06
N ALA A 53 -9.71 5.54 -10.92
CA ALA A 53 -9.39 6.11 -9.60
C ALA A 53 -7.87 6.22 -9.35
N GLY A 54 -7.02 5.81 -10.30
CA GLY A 54 -5.56 5.87 -10.17
C GLY A 54 -4.97 4.75 -9.32
N VAL A 55 -5.71 3.67 -9.13
CA VAL A 55 -5.18 2.43 -8.55
C VAL A 55 -4.09 1.87 -9.46
N THR A 56 -2.99 1.43 -8.87
CA THR A 56 -1.84 0.86 -9.59
C THR A 56 -1.67 -0.64 -9.37
N SER A 57 -2.30 -1.18 -8.32
CA SER A 57 -2.23 -2.61 -8.00
C SER A 57 -3.57 -3.12 -7.45
N ILE A 58 -3.90 -4.35 -7.81
CA ILE A 58 -5.08 -5.08 -7.32
C ILE A 58 -4.65 -6.36 -6.61
N ARG A 59 -5.30 -6.70 -5.49
CA ARG A 59 -5.05 -7.88 -4.68
C ARG A 59 -6.31 -8.76 -4.65
N ASP A 60 -6.14 -10.06 -4.89
CA ASP A 60 -7.26 -10.99 -4.92
C ASP A 60 -6.83 -12.41 -4.55
N ASP A 61 -7.81 -13.26 -4.24
CA ASP A 61 -7.63 -14.63 -3.75
C ASP A 61 -7.62 -15.66 -4.87
N ALA A 62 -6.54 -16.42 -4.97
CA ALA A 62 -6.52 -17.63 -5.79
C ALA A 62 -6.79 -18.85 -4.91
N PHE A 63 -8.06 -19.17 -4.64
CA PHE A 63 -8.42 -20.26 -3.76
C PHE A 63 -7.89 -21.61 -4.24
N TRP A 64 -7.18 -22.33 -3.37
CA TRP A 64 -6.73 -23.69 -3.66
C TRP A 64 -7.91 -24.63 -3.97
N SER A 65 -9.02 -24.49 -3.24
CA SER A 65 -10.25 -25.27 -3.51
C SER A 65 -10.83 -25.04 -4.91
N THR A 66 -10.64 -23.84 -5.49
CA THR A 66 -11.06 -23.53 -6.87
C THR A 66 -10.04 -24.06 -7.89
N ALA A 67 -8.76 -23.95 -7.58
CA ALA A 67 -7.69 -24.46 -8.46
C ALA A 67 -7.65 -25.99 -8.51
N GLU A 68 -8.03 -26.65 -7.43
CA GLU A 68 -8.04 -28.13 -7.32
C GLU A 68 -9.37 -28.59 -6.68
N PRO A 69 -10.50 -28.51 -7.41
CA PRO A 69 -11.81 -28.91 -6.91
C PRO A 69 -11.90 -30.41 -6.66
N VAL A 70 -11.15 -31.23 -7.42
CA VAL A 70 -10.98 -32.65 -7.25
C VAL A 70 -9.49 -32.94 -7.08
N ARG A 71 -9.15 -33.76 -6.10
CA ARG A 71 -7.73 -34.07 -5.79
C ARG A 71 -6.98 -34.55 -7.05
N GLY A 72 -5.87 -33.87 -7.35
CA GLY A 72 -5.02 -34.13 -8.51
C GLY A 72 -5.51 -33.51 -9.81
N GLN A 73 -6.65 -32.86 -9.85
CA GLN A 73 -7.20 -32.21 -11.04
C GLN A 73 -7.07 -30.68 -10.92
N MET A 74 -5.91 -30.15 -11.35
CA MET A 74 -5.62 -28.72 -11.32
C MET A 74 -6.26 -27.99 -12.51
N GLN A 75 -6.80 -26.79 -12.25
CA GLN A 75 -7.39 -25.93 -13.27
C GLN A 75 -7.13 -24.44 -13.02
N ILE A 76 -7.19 -23.64 -14.08
CA ILE A 76 -7.38 -22.20 -14.02
C ILE A 76 -8.74 -21.89 -14.63
N ILE A 77 -9.63 -21.38 -13.84
CA ILE A 77 -10.99 -21.04 -14.29
C ILE A 77 -10.99 -19.80 -15.20
N ALA A 78 -12.02 -19.68 -16.04
CA ALA A 78 -12.15 -18.57 -16.98
C ALA A 78 -12.16 -17.18 -16.30
N PRO A 79 -12.82 -16.98 -15.13
CA PRO A 79 -12.76 -15.71 -14.41
C PRO A 79 -11.33 -15.26 -14.06
N TRP A 80 -10.44 -16.17 -13.62
CA TRP A 80 -9.05 -15.84 -13.29
C TRP A 80 -8.26 -15.37 -14.52
N ARG A 81 -8.46 -16.02 -15.67
CA ARG A 81 -7.85 -15.59 -16.93
C ARG A 81 -8.36 -14.20 -17.37
N ALA A 82 -9.67 -13.98 -17.25
CA ALA A 82 -10.30 -12.70 -17.57
C ALA A 82 -9.80 -11.57 -16.66
N TRP A 83 -9.73 -11.82 -15.34
CA TRP A 83 -9.18 -10.88 -14.37
C TRP A 83 -7.74 -10.49 -14.71
N LEU A 84 -6.87 -11.48 -14.97
CA LEU A 84 -5.46 -11.24 -15.30
C LEU A 84 -5.31 -10.47 -16.62
N SER A 85 -6.09 -10.82 -17.65
CA SER A 85 -6.11 -10.14 -18.94
C SER A 85 -6.59 -8.70 -18.81
N THR A 86 -7.65 -8.47 -18.04
CA THR A 86 -8.19 -7.14 -17.76
C THR A 86 -7.18 -6.29 -16.99
N ALA A 87 -6.56 -6.82 -15.94
CA ALA A 87 -5.52 -6.14 -15.18
C ALA A 87 -4.38 -5.70 -16.08
N LYS A 88 -3.88 -6.59 -16.94
CA LYS A 88 -2.83 -6.26 -17.93
C LYS A 88 -3.26 -5.15 -18.88
N GLY A 89 -4.47 -5.21 -19.43
CA GLY A 89 -5.00 -4.19 -20.36
C GLY A 89 -5.18 -2.82 -19.73
N LEU A 90 -5.36 -2.76 -18.41
CA LEU A 90 -5.54 -1.54 -17.62
C LEU A 90 -4.24 -1.07 -16.91
N ASN A 91 -3.11 -1.74 -17.13
CA ASN A 91 -1.84 -1.49 -16.44
C ASN A 91 -1.95 -1.58 -14.90
N LEU A 92 -2.84 -2.44 -14.42
CA LEU A 92 -2.94 -2.77 -13.00
C LEU A 92 -1.98 -3.91 -12.67
N THR A 93 -1.20 -3.75 -11.62
CA THR A 93 -0.24 -4.76 -11.16
C THR A 93 -0.94 -5.78 -10.26
N PRO A 94 -1.04 -7.07 -10.63
CA PRO A 94 -1.67 -8.08 -9.81
C PRO A 94 -0.82 -8.47 -8.59
N MET A 95 -1.50 -8.61 -7.45
CA MET A 95 -1.07 -9.34 -6.27
C MET A 95 -2.01 -10.53 -6.05
N VAL A 96 -1.47 -11.72 -5.87
CA VAL A 96 -2.24 -12.94 -5.70
C VAL A 96 -1.95 -13.57 -4.35
N ILE A 97 -3.01 -13.85 -3.59
CA ILE A 97 -2.94 -14.59 -2.33
C ILE A 97 -2.90 -16.09 -2.66
N LEU A 98 -1.89 -16.78 -2.13
CA LEU A 98 -1.75 -18.23 -2.22
C LEU A 98 -2.48 -18.88 -1.04
N GLY A 99 -3.77 -19.01 -1.11
CA GLY A 99 -4.66 -19.49 -0.05
C GLY A 99 -5.97 -20.04 -0.65
N TYR A 100 -6.86 -20.58 0.05
CA TYR A 100 -6.82 -21.09 1.43
C TYR A 100 -6.64 -22.61 1.41
N GLY A 101 -7.22 -23.35 2.36
CA GLY A 101 -7.20 -24.82 2.34
C GLY A 101 -8.06 -25.43 1.23
N SER A 102 -7.75 -26.67 0.80
CA SER A 102 -8.56 -27.39 -0.17
C SER A 102 -9.75 -28.08 0.47
N SER A 103 -10.82 -28.25 -0.29
CA SER A 103 -12.04 -28.92 0.18
C SER A 103 -11.79 -30.37 0.60
N TYR A 104 -10.97 -31.13 -0.15
CA TYR A 104 -10.65 -32.53 0.16
C TYR A 104 -9.67 -32.70 1.34
N GLN A 105 -9.13 -31.61 1.87
CA GLN A 105 -8.32 -31.55 3.11
C GLN A 105 -9.11 -30.92 4.27
N GLY A 106 -10.43 -30.73 4.12
CA GLY A 106 -11.26 -30.09 5.14
C GLY A 106 -10.88 -28.64 5.43
N GLY A 107 -10.30 -27.91 4.47
CA GLY A 107 -9.85 -26.54 4.67
C GLY A 107 -8.57 -26.37 5.50
N ALA A 108 -7.88 -27.47 5.83
CA ALA A 108 -6.73 -27.45 6.73
C ALA A 108 -5.57 -26.57 6.22
N LYS A 109 -4.97 -25.82 7.13
CA LYS A 109 -3.72 -25.09 6.86
C LYS A 109 -2.55 -26.05 6.59
N PRO A 110 -1.63 -25.75 5.65
CA PRO A 110 -0.53 -26.65 5.24
C PRO A 110 0.60 -26.68 6.29
N ARG A 111 0.27 -27.12 7.52
CA ARG A 111 1.20 -27.22 8.65
C ARG A 111 2.00 -28.52 8.65
N ILE A 112 1.38 -29.62 8.23
CA ILE A 112 1.99 -30.97 8.22
C ILE A 112 2.28 -31.40 6.78
N PRO A 113 3.25 -32.31 6.54
CA PRO A 113 3.63 -32.75 5.20
C PRO A 113 2.46 -33.26 4.35
N ALA A 114 1.50 -33.96 4.93
CA ALA A 114 0.33 -34.50 4.22
C ALA A 114 -0.54 -33.41 3.58
N VAL A 115 -0.57 -32.20 4.14
CA VAL A 115 -1.29 -31.03 3.59
C VAL A 115 -0.34 -30.12 2.81
N LYS A 116 0.89 -29.93 3.30
CA LYS A 116 1.86 -29.01 2.70
C LYS A 116 2.36 -29.46 1.33
N ILE A 117 2.62 -30.74 1.14
CA ILE A 117 3.08 -31.26 -0.16
C ILE A 117 2.05 -31.01 -1.27
N PRO A 118 0.77 -31.32 -1.11
CA PRO A 118 -0.27 -30.95 -2.08
C PRO A 118 -0.40 -29.44 -2.28
N TYR A 119 -0.33 -28.65 -1.19
CA TYR A 119 -0.35 -27.18 -1.28
C TYR A 119 0.78 -26.64 -2.18
N LEU A 120 2.01 -27.15 -2.02
CA LEU A 120 3.14 -26.73 -2.87
C LEU A 120 2.95 -27.12 -4.35
N LYS A 121 2.22 -28.23 -4.63
CA LYS A 121 1.83 -28.56 -6.02
C LYS A 121 0.82 -27.56 -6.58
N TYR A 122 -0.13 -27.12 -5.75
CA TYR A 122 -1.05 -26.05 -6.13
C TYR A 122 -0.28 -24.75 -6.40
N VAL A 123 0.65 -24.34 -5.52
CA VAL A 123 1.51 -23.16 -5.71
C VAL A 123 2.31 -23.27 -7.02
N ASP A 124 2.95 -24.42 -7.30
CA ASP A 124 3.71 -24.65 -8.54
C ASP A 124 2.81 -24.52 -9.78
N TYR A 125 1.64 -25.15 -9.75
CA TYR A 125 0.68 -25.07 -10.86
C TYR A 125 0.20 -23.65 -11.09
N LEU A 126 -0.29 -22.99 -10.04
CA LEU A 126 -0.84 -21.64 -10.10
C LEU A 126 0.18 -20.62 -10.63
N THR A 127 1.36 -20.58 -10.03
CA THR A 127 2.41 -19.58 -10.38
C THR A 127 2.92 -19.78 -11.80
N ARG A 128 3.00 -21.01 -12.28
CA ARG A 128 3.34 -21.33 -13.67
C ARG A 128 2.25 -20.89 -14.65
N GLN A 129 0.96 -21.05 -14.28
CA GLN A 129 -0.15 -20.70 -15.15
C GLN A 129 -0.45 -19.21 -15.21
N LEU A 130 -0.31 -18.48 -14.09
CA LEU A 130 -0.52 -17.05 -14.04
C LEU A 130 0.69 -16.27 -14.61
N GLY A 131 1.90 -16.78 -14.40
CA GLY A 131 3.12 -16.28 -15.05
C GLY A 131 3.52 -14.84 -14.65
N SER A 132 4.28 -14.20 -15.54
CA SER A 132 4.94 -12.92 -15.33
C SER A 132 4.02 -11.69 -15.09
N PRO A 133 2.75 -11.64 -15.47
CA PRO A 133 1.89 -10.51 -15.12
C PRO A 133 1.73 -10.31 -13.61
N VAL A 134 1.78 -11.40 -12.82
CA VAL A 134 1.65 -11.31 -11.36
C VAL A 134 2.96 -10.84 -10.75
N ARG A 135 2.94 -9.66 -10.12
CA ARG A 135 4.14 -9.08 -9.51
C ARG A 135 4.36 -9.51 -8.07
N PHE A 136 3.27 -9.79 -7.34
CA PHE A 136 3.32 -10.14 -5.93
C PHE A 136 2.57 -11.45 -5.67
N TYR A 137 3.19 -12.32 -4.90
CA TYR A 137 2.52 -13.48 -4.31
C TYR A 137 2.59 -13.37 -2.80
N GLU A 138 1.45 -13.36 -2.16
CA GLU A 138 1.31 -13.35 -0.70
C GLU A 138 1.07 -14.79 -0.21
N VAL A 139 1.93 -15.25 0.69
CA VAL A 139 1.87 -16.64 1.18
C VAL A 139 0.85 -16.73 2.30
N TRP A 140 -0.34 -17.24 1.97
CA TRP A 140 -1.50 -17.35 2.85
C TRP A 140 -2.08 -15.97 3.22
N ASN A 141 -3.24 -15.99 3.88
CA ASN A 141 -3.91 -14.83 4.45
C ASN A 141 -4.20 -15.06 5.92
N GLU A 142 -3.82 -14.09 6.77
CA GLU A 142 -4.15 -14.05 8.21
C GLU A 142 -3.88 -15.38 8.93
N TRP A 143 -2.66 -15.91 8.74
CA TRP A 143 -2.25 -17.16 9.35
C TRP A 143 -2.34 -17.13 10.87
N ASP A 144 -2.14 -15.97 11.46
CA ASP A 144 -2.11 -15.72 12.90
C ASP A 144 -3.46 -15.86 13.61
N LEU A 145 -4.59 -15.86 12.89
CA LEU A 145 -5.93 -15.98 13.48
C LEU A 145 -6.15 -17.27 14.28
N ASP A 146 -5.47 -18.38 13.94
CA ASP A 146 -5.62 -19.65 14.66
C ASP A 146 -4.90 -19.68 16.01
N GLY A 147 -4.06 -18.69 16.33
CA GLY A 147 -3.32 -18.63 17.57
C GLY A 147 -2.19 -17.60 17.55
N PRO A 148 -2.53 -16.31 17.65
CA PRO A 148 -1.56 -15.22 17.45
C PRO A 148 -0.40 -15.22 18.46
N THR A 149 -0.54 -15.94 19.57
CA THR A 149 0.50 -16.09 20.61
C THR A 149 1.25 -17.43 20.56
N ASP A 150 0.79 -18.41 19.76
CA ASP A 150 1.42 -19.76 19.69
C ASP A 150 2.75 -19.69 18.90
N PRO A 151 3.91 -19.98 19.52
CA PRO A 151 5.19 -20.01 18.83
C PRO A 151 5.27 -21.08 17.73
N ARG A 152 4.55 -22.21 17.90
CA ARG A 152 4.53 -23.29 16.90
C ARG A 152 3.87 -22.81 15.62
N LEU A 153 2.78 -22.04 15.74
CA LEU A 153 2.09 -21.46 14.57
C LEU A 153 3.01 -20.52 13.78
N SER A 154 3.82 -19.71 14.47
CA SER A 154 4.80 -18.83 13.83
C SER A 154 5.88 -19.62 13.09
N ASN A 155 6.40 -20.72 13.68
CA ASN A 155 7.41 -21.58 13.06
C ASN A 155 6.85 -22.34 11.85
N ASP A 156 5.62 -22.85 11.95
CA ASP A 156 4.92 -23.52 10.84
C ASP A 156 4.75 -22.57 9.66
N TYR A 157 4.40 -21.31 9.94
CA TYR A 157 4.29 -20.26 8.90
C TYR A 157 5.62 -19.97 8.21
N VAL A 158 6.70 -19.78 8.98
CA VAL A 158 8.03 -19.55 8.39
C VAL A 158 8.48 -20.75 7.55
N THR A 159 8.14 -21.97 7.98
CA THR A 159 8.42 -23.20 7.23
C THR A 159 7.62 -23.22 5.91
N LEU A 160 6.35 -22.77 5.92
CA LEU A 160 5.53 -22.66 4.71
C LEU A 160 6.13 -21.66 3.73
N VAL A 161 6.50 -20.45 4.20
CA VAL A 161 7.12 -19.41 3.35
C VAL A 161 8.45 -19.91 2.77
N ARG A 162 9.30 -20.57 3.59
CA ARG A 162 10.56 -21.18 3.15
C ARG A 162 10.35 -22.17 2.00
N ASP A 163 9.31 -22.99 2.08
CA ASP A 163 9.07 -24.04 1.11
C ASP A 163 8.33 -23.51 -0.14
N ALA A 164 7.46 -22.47 0.00
CA ALA A 164 6.70 -21.89 -1.12
C ALA A 164 7.53 -20.89 -1.96
N ALA A 165 8.38 -20.08 -1.34
CA ALA A 165 9.11 -19.02 -2.03
C ALA A 165 9.99 -19.52 -3.19
N PRO A 166 10.76 -20.60 -3.07
CA PRO A 166 11.52 -21.16 -4.19
C PRO A 166 10.63 -21.63 -5.34
N VAL A 167 9.45 -22.15 -5.04
CA VAL A 167 8.48 -22.61 -6.06
C VAL A 167 7.96 -21.42 -6.86
N VAL A 168 7.60 -20.33 -6.19
CA VAL A 168 7.18 -19.07 -6.85
C VAL A 168 8.29 -18.56 -7.76
N ARG A 169 9.51 -18.41 -7.22
CA ARG A 169 10.65 -17.83 -7.96
C ARG A 169 11.09 -18.68 -9.14
N LYS A 170 10.96 -20.01 -9.07
CA LYS A 170 11.21 -20.92 -10.20
C LYS A 170 10.30 -20.61 -11.38
N ASN A 171 9.04 -20.33 -11.13
CA ASN A 171 8.01 -20.14 -12.16
C ASN A 171 7.85 -18.67 -12.59
N ASN A 172 8.15 -17.73 -11.68
CA ASN A 172 8.10 -16.29 -11.92
C ASN A 172 9.27 -15.59 -11.21
N PRO A 173 10.47 -15.55 -11.80
CA PRO A 173 11.67 -14.99 -11.17
C PRO A 173 11.59 -13.51 -10.83
N GLN A 174 10.67 -12.77 -11.44
CA GLN A 174 10.47 -11.33 -11.21
C GLN A 174 9.45 -11.04 -10.13
N ALA A 175 8.71 -12.04 -9.67
CA ALA A 175 7.72 -11.84 -8.62
C ALA A 175 8.37 -11.64 -7.25
N LEU A 176 7.75 -10.79 -6.44
CA LEU A 176 8.07 -10.62 -5.03
C LEU A 176 7.19 -11.55 -4.20
N VAL A 177 7.82 -12.25 -3.26
CA VAL A 177 7.13 -13.11 -2.30
C VAL A 177 6.95 -12.34 -1.00
N LEU A 178 5.71 -12.09 -0.63
CA LEU A 178 5.35 -11.43 0.61
C LEU A 178 4.99 -12.45 1.69
N ALA A 179 5.48 -12.21 2.89
CA ALA A 179 5.15 -12.99 4.07
C ALA A 179 4.40 -12.13 5.06
N GLY A 180 3.30 -12.65 5.60
CA GLY A 180 2.55 -11.96 6.65
C GLY A 180 1.05 -12.00 6.45
N ALA A 181 0.49 -10.99 5.81
CA ALA A 181 -0.95 -10.70 5.90
C ALA A 181 -1.39 -10.75 7.38
N VAL A 182 -0.54 -10.19 8.27
CA VAL A 182 -0.70 -10.34 9.73
C VAL A 182 -1.73 -9.35 10.23
N THR A 183 -2.73 -9.87 10.97
CA THR A 183 -3.79 -9.05 11.57
C THR A 183 -3.26 -8.09 12.64
N THR A 184 -4.05 -7.08 12.98
CA THR A 184 -3.79 -6.20 14.15
C THR A 184 -3.55 -7.00 15.42
N MET A 185 -4.32 -8.08 15.64
CA MET A 185 -4.16 -8.96 16.79
C MET A 185 -2.81 -9.67 16.76
N GLY A 186 -2.41 -10.22 15.62
CA GLY A 186 -1.10 -10.85 15.44
C GLY A 186 0.06 -9.88 15.64
N ILE A 187 -0.06 -8.65 15.11
CA ILE A 187 0.96 -7.60 15.31
C ILE A 187 1.13 -7.29 16.80
N LYS A 188 0.02 -7.07 17.53
CA LYS A 188 0.02 -6.74 18.96
C LYS A 188 0.48 -7.90 19.84
N SER A 189 0.18 -9.14 19.43
CA SER A 189 0.58 -10.35 20.15
C SER A 189 2.01 -10.80 19.85
N GLY A 190 2.77 -10.05 19.03
CA GLY A 190 4.16 -10.34 18.70
C GLY A 190 4.36 -11.46 17.68
N PHE A 191 3.34 -11.82 16.88
CA PHE A 191 3.48 -12.80 15.80
C PHE A 191 4.50 -12.34 14.77
N VAL A 192 4.47 -11.04 14.36
CA VAL A 192 5.48 -10.46 13.46
C VAL A 192 6.89 -10.64 14.04
N ASP A 193 7.10 -10.33 15.32
CA ASP A 193 8.41 -10.46 15.96
C ASP A 193 8.92 -11.91 15.99
N ARG A 194 8.01 -12.89 16.13
CA ARG A 194 8.38 -14.31 16.12
C ARG A 194 8.75 -14.81 14.73
N ILE A 195 7.99 -14.46 13.69
CA ILE A 195 8.34 -14.87 12.32
C ILE A 195 9.65 -14.22 11.86
N LEU A 196 9.93 -12.97 12.26
CA LEU A 196 11.21 -12.31 12.00
C LEU A 196 12.37 -13.00 12.72
N ALA A 197 12.19 -13.35 14.02
CA ALA A 197 13.19 -14.08 14.80
C ALA A 197 13.46 -15.47 14.22
N ALA A 198 12.44 -16.14 13.67
CA ALA A 198 12.57 -17.42 12.97
C ALA A 198 13.17 -17.28 11.55
N GLY A 199 13.53 -16.06 11.14
CA GLY A 199 14.28 -15.80 9.90
C GLY A 199 13.46 -15.79 8.62
N VAL A 200 12.17 -15.41 8.66
CA VAL A 200 11.28 -15.34 7.48
C VAL A 200 11.89 -14.48 6.36
N MET A 201 12.64 -13.41 6.70
CA MET A 201 13.28 -12.51 5.73
C MET A 201 14.44 -13.13 4.94
N LYS A 202 14.79 -14.40 5.19
CA LYS A 202 15.69 -15.18 4.32
C LYS A 202 14.98 -15.67 3.07
N TYR A 203 13.66 -15.70 3.09
CA TYR A 203 12.82 -16.32 2.07
C TYR A 203 11.86 -15.32 1.41
N ALA A 204 11.38 -14.32 2.17
CA ALA A 204 10.46 -13.29 1.70
C ALA A 204 11.17 -12.00 1.30
N ASP A 205 10.56 -11.26 0.35
CA ASP A 205 11.03 -9.97 -0.15
C ASP A 205 10.46 -8.79 0.65
N GLY A 206 9.42 -9.01 1.44
CA GLY A 206 8.79 -8.04 2.32
C GLY A 206 7.79 -8.66 3.28
N ILE A 207 7.36 -7.84 4.24
CA ILE A 207 6.32 -8.21 5.21
C ILE A 207 5.01 -7.52 4.83
N SER A 208 3.94 -8.29 4.78
CA SER A 208 2.58 -7.78 4.59
C SER A 208 1.79 -7.74 5.89
N LEU A 209 0.92 -6.73 6.03
CA LEU A 209 0.24 -6.39 7.28
C LEU A 209 -1.21 -5.97 7.00
N HIS A 210 -2.11 -6.31 7.93
CA HIS A 210 -3.49 -5.87 8.00
C HIS A 210 -3.73 -5.07 9.29
N PRO A 211 -3.20 -3.82 9.37
CA PRO A 211 -3.15 -3.07 10.61
C PRO A 211 -4.42 -2.27 10.86
N TYR A 212 -5.59 -2.92 10.82
CA TYR A 212 -6.87 -2.29 11.08
C TYR A 212 -6.98 -1.72 12.49
N VAL A 213 -7.56 -0.54 12.60
CA VAL A 213 -7.79 0.16 13.89
C VAL A 213 -9.22 0.66 14.07
N HIS A 214 -10.10 0.39 13.11
CA HIS A 214 -11.47 0.92 13.13
C HIS A 214 -12.28 0.51 14.38
N CYS A 215 -12.01 -0.66 14.98
CA CYS A 215 -12.61 -1.12 16.23
C CYS A 215 -11.77 -0.81 17.48
N GLU A 216 -10.68 -0.07 17.36
CA GLU A 216 -9.95 0.45 18.51
C GLU A 216 -10.77 1.58 19.18
N GLY A 217 -10.55 1.86 20.45
CA GLY A 217 -11.28 2.93 21.16
C GLY A 217 -11.15 4.29 20.45
N SER A 218 -12.12 5.18 20.68
CA SER A 218 -12.33 6.44 19.93
C SER A 218 -11.10 7.33 19.74
N TYR A 219 -10.09 7.21 20.61
CA TYR A 219 -8.81 7.95 20.48
C TYR A 219 -7.75 7.20 19.66
N ARG A 220 -8.01 5.96 19.26
CA ARG A 220 -7.03 5.10 18.56
C ARG A 220 -7.46 4.68 17.17
N ASN A 221 -8.70 4.97 16.79
CA ASN A 221 -9.28 4.57 15.51
C ASN A 221 -9.14 5.63 14.41
N THR A 222 -8.30 6.65 14.60
CA THR A 222 -8.07 7.71 13.61
C THR A 222 -6.77 7.48 12.82
N PRO A 223 -6.66 8.02 11.60
CA PRO A 223 -5.41 7.96 10.82
C PRO A 223 -4.19 8.52 11.58
N GLU A 224 -4.40 9.57 12.39
CA GLU A 224 -3.34 10.25 13.14
C GLU A 224 -2.80 9.39 14.31
N SER A 225 -3.67 8.66 14.98
CA SER A 225 -3.24 7.71 16.01
C SER A 225 -2.59 6.47 15.41
N TRP A 226 -3.15 5.99 14.29
CA TRP A 226 -2.65 4.83 13.55
C TRP A 226 -1.23 5.04 13.03
N ILE A 227 -0.92 6.22 12.49
CA ILE A 227 0.41 6.45 11.89
C ILE A 227 1.54 6.41 12.92
N GLY A 228 1.29 6.84 14.17
CA GLY A 228 2.25 6.71 15.26
C GLY A 228 2.65 5.26 15.48
N TRP A 229 1.65 4.38 15.57
CA TRP A 229 1.87 2.94 15.71
C TRP A 229 2.60 2.33 14.51
N MET A 230 2.28 2.76 13.28
CA MET A 230 2.97 2.27 12.07
C MET A 230 4.45 2.67 12.01
N ARG A 231 4.78 3.89 12.44
CA ARG A 231 6.18 4.35 12.56
C ARG A 231 6.96 3.52 13.60
N ASP A 232 6.33 3.22 14.72
CA ASP A 232 6.94 2.40 15.76
C ASP A 232 7.14 0.96 15.29
N LEU A 233 6.17 0.41 14.58
CA LEU A 233 6.24 -0.92 13.98
C LEU A 233 7.36 -1.03 12.95
N ASP A 234 7.48 -0.05 12.04
CA ASP A 234 8.54 0.01 11.03
C ASP A 234 9.94 0.03 11.68
N ARG A 235 10.14 0.90 12.69
CA ARG A 235 11.40 0.94 13.45
C ARG A 235 11.70 -0.38 14.15
N ARG A 236 10.71 -0.99 14.81
CA ARG A 236 10.85 -2.26 15.53
C ARG A 236 11.25 -3.40 14.57
N ILE A 237 10.57 -3.52 13.43
CA ILE A 237 10.87 -4.53 12.41
C ILE A 237 12.28 -4.34 11.87
N SER A 238 12.65 -3.12 11.48
CA SER A 238 13.97 -2.80 10.92
C SER A 238 15.09 -3.05 11.93
N THR A 239 14.89 -2.68 13.21
CA THR A 239 15.85 -2.96 14.30
C THR A 239 16.02 -4.45 14.51
N LYS A 240 14.92 -5.22 14.52
CA LYS A 240 14.96 -6.67 14.74
C LYS A 240 15.70 -7.43 13.63
N VAL A 241 15.57 -6.97 12.39
CA VAL A 241 16.23 -7.58 11.22
C VAL A 241 17.64 -7.01 11.00
N GLY A 242 17.96 -5.86 11.58
CA GLY A 242 19.25 -5.15 11.42
C GLY A 242 19.39 -4.40 10.10
N ARG A 243 18.31 -4.24 9.34
CA ARG A 243 18.23 -3.47 8.09
C ARG A 243 16.81 -3.03 7.78
N PRO A 244 16.61 -2.03 6.90
CA PRO A 244 15.29 -1.69 6.36
C PRO A 244 14.58 -2.91 5.79
N VAL A 245 13.29 -3.09 6.12
CA VAL A 245 12.44 -4.17 5.62
C VAL A 245 11.27 -3.57 4.84
N PRO A 246 11.07 -3.92 3.56
CA PRO A 246 9.90 -3.48 2.82
C PRO A 246 8.61 -3.94 3.48
N LEU A 247 7.70 -2.99 3.74
CA LEU A 247 6.39 -3.23 4.33
C LEU A 247 5.30 -2.97 3.30
N TYR A 248 4.30 -3.83 3.29
CA TYR A 248 3.14 -3.76 2.41
C TYR A 248 1.87 -3.84 3.26
N LEU A 249 1.05 -2.80 3.24
CA LEU A 249 -0.23 -2.83 3.92
C LEU A 249 -1.26 -3.40 2.94
N THR A 250 -1.36 -4.73 2.93
CA THR A 250 -2.14 -5.46 1.93
C THR A 250 -3.63 -5.44 2.19
N GLU A 251 -4.02 -5.02 3.41
CA GLU A 251 -5.37 -4.59 3.75
C GLU A 251 -5.33 -3.49 4.79
N MET A 252 -6.04 -2.41 4.56
CA MET A 252 -6.31 -1.34 5.54
C MET A 252 -7.46 -0.46 5.08
N SER A 253 -8.41 -0.20 5.98
CA SER A 253 -9.49 0.77 5.74
C SER A 253 -10.31 1.04 7.00
N TRP A 254 -11.35 1.85 6.86
CA TRP A 254 -12.41 2.12 7.84
C TRP A 254 -13.76 1.88 7.18
N PRO A 255 -14.65 1.03 7.77
CA PRO A 255 -15.96 0.73 7.17
C PRO A 255 -16.97 1.85 7.44
N SER A 256 -17.79 2.14 6.44
CA SER A 256 -18.89 3.14 6.57
C SER A 256 -20.22 2.49 6.95
N HIS A 257 -20.29 1.82 8.12
CA HIS A 257 -21.49 1.15 8.60
C HIS A 257 -22.07 1.81 9.87
N ASN A 258 -23.30 1.45 10.23
CA ASN A 258 -24.02 2.05 11.36
C ASN A 258 -23.60 1.52 12.74
N GLY A 259 -22.71 0.52 12.82
CA GLY A 259 -22.28 -0.09 14.09
C GLY A 259 -21.18 0.71 14.80
N ASN A 260 -20.80 0.23 15.98
CA ASN A 260 -19.86 0.93 16.89
C ASN A 260 -18.44 1.15 16.28
N CYS A 261 -18.04 0.33 15.32
CA CYS A 261 -16.74 0.46 14.64
C CYS A 261 -16.83 1.22 13.32
N GLY A 262 -18.03 1.70 12.95
CA GLY A 262 -18.28 2.38 11.70
C GLY A 262 -18.02 3.88 11.77
N VAL A 263 -17.79 4.46 10.60
CA VAL A 263 -17.75 5.91 10.39
C VAL A 263 -18.78 6.30 9.33
N SER A 264 -19.10 7.59 9.16
CA SER A 264 -19.92 8.02 8.01
C SER A 264 -19.14 7.84 6.71
N ALA A 265 -19.83 7.79 5.56
CA ALA A 265 -19.17 7.68 4.24
C ALA A 265 -18.27 8.89 3.96
N GLU A 266 -18.64 10.08 4.42
CA GLU A 266 -17.83 11.30 4.33
C GLU A 266 -16.57 11.15 5.19
N ARG A 267 -16.70 10.67 6.42
CA ARG A 267 -15.54 10.45 7.29
C ARG A 267 -14.63 9.33 6.76
N GLN A 268 -15.19 8.27 6.17
CA GLN A 268 -14.40 7.25 5.46
C GLN A 268 -13.53 7.91 4.39
N SER A 269 -14.08 8.85 3.63
CA SER A 269 -13.33 9.55 2.56
C SER A 269 -12.23 10.48 3.10
N ALA A 270 -12.50 11.21 4.18
CA ALA A 270 -11.48 12.02 4.85
C ALA A 270 -10.37 11.14 5.46
N TYR A 271 -10.73 10.02 6.07
CA TYR A 271 -9.77 9.06 6.64
C TYR A 271 -8.90 8.42 5.55
N LEU A 272 -9.49 8.09 4.40
CA LEU A 272 -8.74 7.58 3.25
C LEU A 272 -7.64 8.56 2.82
N ALA A 273 -7.98 9.82 2.60
CA ALA A 273 -7.00 10.83 2.17
C ALA A 273 -5.87 10.98 3.19
N ARG A 274 -6.23 11.12 4.49
CA ARG A 274 -5.25 11.27 5.57
C ARG A 274 -4.39 10.03 5.72
N ALA A 275 -4.97 8.84 5.66
CA ALA A 275 -4.22 7.58 5.77
C ALA A 275 -3.18 7.43 4.66
N TYR A 276 -3.54 7.70 3.40
CA TYR A 276 -2.59 7.64 2.30
C TYR A 276 -1.45 8.64 2.44
N PHE A 277 -1.70 9.89 2.79
CA PHE A 277 -0.62 10.87 2.97
C PHE A 277 0.23 10.58 4.21
N LEU A 278 -0.38 10.14 5.31
CA LEU A 278 0.35 9.79 6.52
C LEU A 278 1.24 8.56 6.31
N ILE A 279 0.76 7.50 5.69
CA ILE A 279 1.56 6.29 5.50
C ILE A 279 2.77 6.53 4.59
N ARG A 280 2.69 7.49 3.68
CA ARG A 280 3.81 7.96 2.87
C ARG A 280 4.96 8.57 3.69
N THR A 281 4.73 8.89 4.96
CA THR A 281 5.77 9.38 5.89
C THR A 281 6.54 8.24 6.57
N VAL A 282 6.16 6.98 6.36
CA VAL A 282 6.85 5.80 6.89
C VAL A 282 7.81 5.27 5.83
N PRO A 283 9.13 5.28 6.07
CA PRO A 283 10.13 5.11 5.01
C PRO A 283 10.07 3.77 4.28
N ASN A 284 9.76 2.69 5.00
CA ASN A 284 9.83 1.34 4.45
C ASN A 284 8.49 0.81 3.92
N VAL A 285 7.40 1.57 4.04
CA VAL A 285 6.11 1.20 3.45
C VAL A 285 6.13 1.47 1.94
N LYS A 286 5.92 0.42 1.16
CA LYS A 286 5.98 0.43 -0.31
C LYS A 286 4.62 0.59 -0.96
N GLY A 287 3.55 0.27 -0.26
CA GLY A 287 2.18 0.39 -0.77
C GLY A 287 1.14 0.11 0.28
N MET A 288 -0.07 0.57 -0.02
CA MET A 288 -1.26 0.31 0.77
C MET A 288 -2.41 -0.08 -0.15
N TRP A 289 -3.04 -1.22 0.13
CA TRP A 289 -4.23 -1.72 -0.54
C TRP A 289 -5.44 -1.42 0.33
N TRP A 290 -6.30 -0.54 -0.17
CA TRP A 290 -7.57 -0.27 0.51
C TRP A 290 -8.46 -1.50 0.45
N TYR A 291 -8.96 -1.95 1.58
CA TYR A 291 -9.95 -3.00 1.68
C TYR A 291 -11.33 -2.36 1.82
N ASP A 292 -12.20 -2.42 0.83
CA ASP A 292 -11.98 -3.06 -0.44
C ASP A 292 -12.48 -2.16 -1.61
N LEU A 293 -12.53 -2.70 -2.82
CA LEU A 293 -13.01 -1.95 -3.97
C LEU A 293 -14.53 -1.82 -3.98
N ILE A 294 -15.26 -2.90 -3.67
CA ILE A 294 -16.72 -2.98 -3.75
C ILE A 294 -17.26 -3.53 -2.43
N ASN A 295 -18.24 -2.88 -1.86
CA ASN A 295 -18.96 -3.39 -0.71
C ASN A 295 -19.42 -4.84 -0.93
N ASP A 296 -19.15 -5.75 -0.01
CA ASP A 296 -19.53 -7.16 -0.08
C ASP A 296 -21.05 -7.40 0.05
N GLY A 297 -21.79 -6.35 0.34
CA GLY A 297 -23.25 -6.42 0.42
C GLY A 297 -23.90 -5.05 0.61
N THR A 298 -25.20 -5.08 0.96
CA THR A 298 -26.02 -3.86 1.06
C THR A 298 -26.48 -3.56 2.48
N ASN A 299 -26.23 -4.45 3.44
CA ASN A 299 -26.65 -4.26 4.82
C ASN A 299 -25.75 -3.24 5.54
N ARG A 300 -26.27 -2.06 5.81
CA ARG A 300 -25.56 -0.97 6.49
C ARG A 300 -25.21 -1.26 7.96
N ASN A 301 -25.75 -2.31 8.55
CA ASN A 301 -25.42 -2.72 9.92
C ASN A 301 -24.36 -3.81 9.96
N GLU A 302 -23.99 -4.37 8.82
CA GLU A 302 -22.96 -5.40 8.68
C GLU A 302 -21.64 -4.76 8.29
N GLN A 303 -20.60 -4.95 9.11
CA GLN A 303 -19.30 -4.30 8.92
C GLN A 303 -18.68 -4.66 7.57
N GLU A 304 -18.62 -5.96 7.23
CA GLU A 304 -18.00 -6.47 6.00
C GLU A 304 -18.68 -5.93 4.74
N HIS A 305 -19.96 -5.59 4.82
CA HIS A 305 -20.70 -5.00 3.70
C HIS A 305 -20.39 -3.52 3.41
N ASN A 306 -19.46 -2.88 4.15
CA ASN A 306 -19.35 -1.41 4.09
C ASN A 306 -17.92 -0.87 3.98
N PHE A 307 -16.95 -1.70 3.69
CA PHE A 307 -15.55 -1.28 3.52
C PHE A 307 -15.27 -0.62 2.16
N GLY A 308 -16.04 -0.96 1.12
CA GLY A 308 -15.80 -0.60 -0.28
C GLY A 308 -15.63 0.88 -0.57
N LEU A 309 -14.90 1.14 -1.65
CA LEU A 309 -14.88 2.44 -2.34
C LEU A 309 -16.14 2.64 -3.19
N LEU A 310 -16.74 1.52 -3.61
CA LEU A 310 -17.98 1.44 -4.38
C LEU A 310 -19.04 0.72 -3.55
N GLU A 311 -20.29 1.05 -3.79
CA GLU A 311 -21.42 0.26 -3.32
C GLU A 311 -21.49 -1.08 -4.06
N ALA A 312 -22.26 -2.03 -3.57
CA ALA A 312 -22.43 -3.34 -4.22
C ALA A 312 -22.98 -3.25 -5.67
N ASP A 313 -23.67 -2.17 -6.01
CA ASP A 313 -24.18 -1.87 -7.36
C ASP A 313 -23.21 -1.03 -8.20
N LEU A 314 -21.98 -0.83 -7.76
CA LEU A 314 -20.91 -0.06 -8.35
C LEU A 314 -21.13 1.47 -8.34
N ARG A 315 -22.09 1.99 -7.59
CA ARG A 315 -22.14 3.44 -7.35
C ARG A 315 -20.92 3.88 -6.55
N ALA A 316 -20.30 4.97 -6.98
CA ALA A 316 -19.15 5.53 -6.28
C ALA A 316 -19.56 6.09 -4.90
N LYS A 317 -18.82 5.71 -3.87
CA LYS A 317 -18.89 6.34 -2.55
C LYS A 317 -17.99 7.60 -2.53
N PRO A 318 -18.16 8.54 -1.59
CA PRO A 318 -17.27 9.71 -1.46
C PRO A 318 -15.79 9.34 -1.45
N ALA A 319 -15.41 8.21 -0.82
CA ALA A 319 -14.05 7.71 -0.76
C ALA A 319 -13.46 7.39 -2.15
N TYR A 320 -14.26 6.94 -3.10
CA TYR A 320 -13.81 6.72 -4.49
C TYR A 320 -13.41 8.04 -5.18
N SER A 321 -14.27 9.07 -5.09
CA SER A 321 -13.98 10.40 -5.67
C SER A 321 -12.73 11.02 -5.05
N VAL A 322 -12.55 10.86 -3.73
CA VAL A 322 -11.36 11.35 -3.03
C VAL A 322 -10.12 10.59 -3.49
N LEU A 323 -10.15 9.25 -3.57
CA LEU A 323 -9.01 8.47 -4.06
C LEU A 323 -8.61 8.91 -5.47
N LYS A 324 -9.58 9.06 -6.38
CA LYS A 324 -9.35 9.54 -7.73
C LYS A 324 -8.66 10.90 -7.76
N ALA A 325 -9.05 11.81 -6.87
CA ALA A 325 -8.50 13.16 -6.82
C ALA A 325 -7.06 13.20 -6.24
N ILE A 326 -6.75 12.35 -5.24
CA ILE A 326 -5.44 12.35 -4.58
C ILE A 326 -4.41 11.42 -5.24
N SER A 327 -4.84 10.39 -5.95
CA SER A 327 -3.95 9.36 -6.53
C SER A 327 -2.82 9.92 -7.40
N PRO A 328 -2.96 11.03 -8.16
CA PRO A 328 -1.85 11.60 -8.92
C PRO A 328 -0.66 12.06 -8.06
N TYR A 329 -0.91 12.32 -6.78
CA TYR A 329 0.09 12.84 -5.84
C TYR A 329 0.72 11.74 -4.97
N LEU A 330 0.31 10.48 -5.11
CA LEU A 330 0.77 9.40 -4.25
C LEU A 330 1.99 8.65 -4.78
N PRO A 331 2.06 8.18 -6.04
CA PRO A 331 3.13 7.28 -6.46
C PRO A 331 4.52 7.92 -6.51
N GLN A 332 4.64 9.14 -7.03
CA GLN A 332 5.94 9.73 -7.40
C GLN A 332 6.41 10.87 -6.48
N PHE A 333 5.58 11.31 -5.55
CA PHE A 333 5.95 12.36 -4.62
C PHE A 333 6.63 11.78 -3.39
N THR A 334 7.78 12.28 -3.00
CA THR A 334 8.55 11.86 -1.84
C THR A 334 8.30 12.81 -0.66
N TYR A 335 8.13 12.25 0.53
CA TYR A 335 7.92 13.02 1.75
C TYR A 335 9.15 13.85 2.13
N GLU A 336 8.93 15.13 2.48
CA GLU A 336 9.94 16.08 2.91
C GLU A 336 9.72 16.46 4.39
N PRO A 337 10.33 15.76 5.35
CA PRO A 337 10.10 16.01 6.78
C PRO A 337 10.54 17.42 7.23
N ALA A 338 11.59 17.99 6.65
CA ALA A 338 12.10 19.32 6.97
C ALA A 338 11.11 20.46 6.61
N ASN A 339 10.19 20.20 5.67
CA ASN A 339 9.17 21.15 5.22
C ASN A 339 7.78 20.83 5.78
N SER A 340 7.69 19.87 6.69
CA SER A 340 6.44 19.40 7.27
C SER A 340 6.29 19.88 8.71
N LEU A 341 5.03 20.07 9.14
CA LEU A 341 4.67 20.46 10.51
C LEU A 341 3.55 19.52 11.02
N GLN A 342 3.67 19.07 12.25
CA GLN A 342 2.64 18.38 13.00
C GLN A 342 2.62 18.92 14.42
N SER A 343 1.59 19.68 14.76
CA SER A 343 1.44 20.29 16.09
C SER A 343 -0.04 20.56 16.39
N ASP A 344 -0.47 20.28 17.61
CA ASP A 344 -1.79 20.66 18.14
C ASP A 344 -2.98 20.27 17.23
N GLY A 345 -2.92 19.06 16.65
CA GLY A 345 -3.95 18.57 15.74
C GLY A 345 -3.89 19.17 14.33
N VAL A 346 -2.94 20.04 14.05
CA VAL A 346 -2.66 20.58 12.71
C VAL A 346 -1.61 19.71 12.02
N PHE A 347 -1.90 19.32 10.80
CA PHE A 347 -0.99 18.56 9.95
C PHE A 347 -0.73 19.36 8.68
N GLN A 348 0.54 19.55 8.37
CA GLN A 348 1.03 20.10 7.12
C GLN A 348 2.18 19.18 6.66
N LEU A 349 1.93 18.35 5.68
CA LEU A 349 2.91 17.42 5.12
C LEU A 349 3.39 17.96 3.77
N ALA A 350 4.70 18.02 3.57
CA ALA A 350 5.30 18.43 2.31
C ALA A 350 5.77 17.19 1.54
N PHE A 351 5.51 17.19 0.23
CA PHE A 351 5.97 16.16 -0.69
C PHE A 351 6.50 16.80 -1.98
N SER A 352 7.49 16.16 -2.59
CA SER A 352 8.08 16.63 -3.85
C SER A 352 8.38 15.47 -4.80
N ASN A 353 8.24 15.70 -6.10
CA ASN A 353 8.69 14.77 -7.16
C ASN A 353 9.93 15.31 -7.90
N GLY A 354 10.62 16.31 -7.35
CA GLY A 354 11.76 16.98 -7.96
C GLY A 354 11.41 18.09 -8.97
N ARG A 355 10.17 18.12 -9.45
CA ARG A 355 9.65 19.17 -10.35
C ARG A 355 8.63 20.06 -9.68
N GLU A 356 7.84 19.49 -8.80
CA GLU A 356 6.76 20.15 -8.09
C GLU A 356 6.81 19.78 -6.62
N ARG A 357 6.37 20.71 -5.80
CA ARG A 357 6.10 20.48 -4.38
C ARG A 357 4.62 20.66 -4.10
N ILE A 358 4.08 19.82 -3.24
CA ILE A 358 2.75 19.98 -2.67
C ILE A 358 2.86 20.05 -1.15
N LEU A 359 1.96 20.82 -0.54
CA LEU A 359 1.64 20.72 0.87
C LEU A 359 0.27 20.08 1.00
N VAL A 360 0.15 19.16 1.93
CA VAL A 360 -1.12 18.53 2.28
C VAL A 360 -1.47 18.92 3.69
N ALA A 361 -2.53 19.67 3.89
CA ALA A 361 -2.87 20.27 5.17
C ALA A 361 -4.30 19.96 5.60
N TRP A 362 -4.46 19.62 6.90
CA TRP A 362 -5.74 19.40 7.56
C TRP A 362 -5.64 19.60 9.06
N VAL A 363 -6.77 19.57 9.73
CA VAL A 363 -6.88 19.51 11.18
C VAL A 363 -7.58 18.23 11.62
N SER A 364 -7.14 17.60 12.71
CA SER A 364 -7.73 16.38 13.26
C SER A 364 -8.83 16.69 14.29
N GLY A 365 -9.57 17.77 14.08
CA GLY A 365 -10.59 18.23 15.03
C GLY A 365 -11.57 19.19 14.38
N ARG A 366 -12.05 20.17 15.17
CA ARG A 366 -12.96 21.17 14.64
C ARG A 366 -12.26 22.06 13.62
N GLU A 367 -12.99 22.43 12.59
CA GLU A 367 -12.58 23.41 11.59
C GLU A 367 -12.13 24.73 12.24
N HIS A 368 -10.98 25.25 11.82
CA HIS A 368 -10.48 26.58 12.20
C HIS A 368 -9.46 27.10 11.21
N GLU A 369 -9.17 28.41 11.31
CA GLU A 369 -8.12 29.04 10.50
C GLU A 369 -6.74 28.67 10.99
N VAL A 370 -5.88 28.28 10.04
CA VAL A 370 -4.48 27.93 10.28
C VAL A 370 -3.59 28.72 9.32
N THR A 371 -2.46 29.23 9.80
CA THR A 371 -1.43 29.78 8.94
C THR A 371 -0.62 28.66 8.32
N ILE A 372 -0.74 28.45 7.02
CA ILE A 372 0.07 27.52 6.24
C ILE A 372 1.31 28.25 5.76
N SER A 373 2.48 27.62 5.89
CA SER A 373 3.76 28.20 5.50
C SER A 373 4.52 27.24 4.56
N ALA A 374 5.00 27.80 3.46
CA ALA A 374 5.77 27.10 2.43
C ALA A 374 7.13 27.78 2.20
N PRO A 375 8.15 27.10 1.66
CA PRO A 375 9.33 27.77 1.12
C PRO A 375 8.96 28.86 0.10
N ALA A 376 9.75 29.92 0.02
CA ALA A 376 9.45 31.06 -0.86
C ALA A 376 9.22 30.61 -2.31
N MET A 377 8.18 31.18 -2.90
CA MET A 377 7.74 30.88 -4.27
C MET A 377 7.79 32.18 -5.07
N LYS A 378 8.49 32.20 -6.20
CA LYS A 378 8.51 33.38 -7.08
C LYS A 378 7.21 33.44 -7.90
N ASN A 379 6.36 34.42 -7.59
CA ASN A 379 5.27 34.97 -8.41
C ASN A 379 4.37 33.96 -9.18
N LYS A 380 4.00 32.82 -8.57
CA LYS A 380 3.13 31.85 -9.25
C LYS A 380 1.82 31.65 -8.51
N PRO A 381 0.71 31.44 -9.24
CA PRO A 381 -0.57 31.17 -8.61
C PRO A 381 -0.51 29.87 -7.80
N VAL A 382 -0.92 29.94 -6.55
CA VAL A 382 -1.11 28.76 -5.72
C VAL A 382 -2.46 28.13 -6.05
N ARG A 383 -2.46 26.84 -6.33
CA ARG A 383 -3.69 26.09 -6.61
C ARG A 383 -3.98 25.12 -5.47
N ILE A 384 -5.24 24.95 -5.15
CA ILE A 384 -5.72 24.12 -4.06
C ILE A 384 -6.73 23.10 -4.59
N LEU A 385 -6.51 21.82 -4.26
CA LEU A 385 -7.52 20.77 -4.33
C LEU A 385 -8.08 20.56 -2.93
N ASP A 386 -9.38 20.76 -2.77
CA ASP A 386 -10.09 20.45 -1.52
C ASP A 386 -10.69 19.06 -1.61
N THR A 387 -10.23 18.12 -0.77
CA THR A 387 -10.74 16.74 -0.80
C THR A 387 -12.17 16.61 -0.27
N GLN A 388 -12.73 17.65 0.33
CA GLN A 388 -14.16 17.70 0.65
C GLN A 388 -15.05 17.89 -0.60
N THR A 389 -14.50 18.54 -1.62
CA THR A 389 -15.17 18.75 -2.91
C THR A 389 -14.29 18.32 -4.08
N PRO A 390 -13.90 17.02 -4.14
CA PRO A 390 -12.84 16.55 -5.05
C PRO A 390 -13.18 16.73 -6.52
N ASP A 391 -14.46 16.71 -6.88
CA ASP A 391 -14.93 16.85 -8.26
C ASP A 391 -14.72 18.26 -8.85
N LYS A 392 -14.48 19.27 -7.99
CA LYS A 392 -14.08 20.60 -8.46
C LYS A 392 -12.66 20.65 -9.01
N GLY A 393 -11.85 19.63 -8.71
CA GLY A 393 -10.43 19.58 -9.09
C GLY A 393 -9.59 20.69 -8.44
N MET A 394 -8.43 20.97 -9.03
CA MET A 394 -7.57 22.08 -8.62
C MET A 394 -8.15 23.41 -9.01
N THR A 395 -8.33 24.29 -8.03
CA THR A 395 -8.79 25.68 -8.22
C THR A 395 -7.71 26.66 -7.77
N ASP A 396 -7.74 27.89 -8.26
CA ASP A 396 -6.84 28.92 -7.77
C ASP A 396 -7.15 29.23 -6.31
N SER A 397 -6.09 29.48 -5.52
CA SER A 397 -6.26 29.85 -4.12
C SER A 397 -7.00 31.17 -4.00
N PRO A 398 -8.09 31.23 -3.26
CA PRO A 398 -8.81 32.50 -3.02
C PRO A 398 -8.06 33.39 -2.03
N GLN A 399 -7.09 32.87 -1.29
CA GLN A 399 -6.30 33.60 -0.30
C GLN A 399 -5.08 34.23 -0.92
N GLN A 400 -4.76 35.45 -0.45
CA GLN A 400 -3.50 36.08 -0.78
C GLN A 400 -2.35 35.44 -0.02
N TRP A 401 -1.32 35.01 -0.72
CA TRP A 401 -0.08 34.51 -0.16
C TRP A 401 0.90 35.66 0.04
N VAL A 402 1.35 35.84 1.27
CA VAL A 402 2.36 36.85 1.64
C VAL A 402 3.72 36.15 1.69
N CYS A 403 4.66 36.65 0.91
CA CYS A 403 6.00 36.06 0.78
C CYS A 403 7.07 37.02 1.25
N ASP A 404 8.04 36.50 1.99
CA ASP A 404 9.35 37.11 2.22
C ASP A 404 10.44 36.39 1.40
N ALA A 405 11.71 36.65 1.70
CA ALA A 405 12.84 36.06 0.97
C ALA A 405 12.98 34.55 1.19
N GLN A 406 12.36 33.99 2.23
CA GLN A 406 12.54 32.59 2.63
C GLN A 406 11.24 31.80 2.58
N ARG A 407 10.10 32.39 2.87
CA ARG A 407 8.81 31.69 3.04
C ARG A 407 7.65 32.49 2.45
N CYS A 408 6.64 31.77 2.03
CA CYS A 408 5.32 32.28 1.72
C CYS A 408 4.31 31.72 2.72
N SER A 409 3.34 32.52 3.14
CA SER A 409 2.30 32.06 4.04
C SER A 409 0.91 32.59 3.65
N ALA A 410 -0.12 31.85 4.00
CA ALA A 410 -1.52 32.25 3.88
C ALA A 410 -2.34 31.67 5.04
N ARG A 411 -3.44 32.34 5.40
CA ARG A 411 -4.44 31.78 6.31
C ARG A 411 -5.44 30.95 5.54
N LEU A 412 -5.62 29.70 5.92
CA LEU A 412 -6.59 28.78 5.32
C LEU A 412 -7.50 28.21 6.40
N THR A 413 -8.78 28.16 6.14
CA THR A 413 -9.71 27.35 6.94
C THR A 413 -9.44 25.89 6.62
N LEU A 414 -9.00 25.12 7.61
CA LEU A 414 -8.77 23.69 7.51
C LEU A 414 -9.86 22.90 8.22
N THR A 415 -10.23 21.78 7.61
CA THR A 415 -11.17 20.80 8.14
C THR A 415 -10.50 19.44 8.31
N GLU A 416 -11.24 18.40 8.65
CA GLU A 416 -10.73 17.03 8.61
C GLU A 416 -10.46 16.50 7.18
N PHE A 417 -10.86 17.24 6.14
CA PHE A 417 -10.60 16.92 4.74
C PHE A 417 -9.30 17.61 4.31
N PRO A 418 -8.25 16.84 3.92
CA PRO A 418 -7.01 17.44 3.48
C PRO A 418 -7.16 18.39 2.28
N LYS A 419 -6.48 19.53 2.35
CA LYS A 419 -6.28 20.41 1.19
C LYS A 419 -4.91 20.13 0.61
N ILE A 420 -4.85 19.84 -0.70
CA ILE A 420 -3.59 19.70 -1.42
C ILE A 420 -3.27 21.04 -2.06
N ILE A 421 -2.22 21.67 -1.58
CA ILE A 421 -1.76 22.98 -2.02
C ILE A 421 -0.58 22.74 -2.95
N ARG A 422 -0.78 23.02 -4.23
CA ARG A 422 0.26 22.86 -5.24
C ARG A 422 1.11 24.10 -5.34
N LEU A 423 2.40 23.94 -5.09
CA LEU A 423 3.42 24.95 -5.20
C LEU A 423 4.15 24.70 -6.53
N SER A 424 3.97 25.60 -7.50
CA SER A 424 4.69 25.47 -8.77
C SER A 424 6.19 25.64 -8.56
N PRO A 425 7.05 24.84 -9.24
CA PRO A 425 8.49 25.02 -9.17
C PRO A 425 8.90 26.37 -9.75
N ASP A 426 10.07 26.85 -9.31
CA ASP A 426 10.79 27.89 -10.05
C ASP A 426 11.08 27.35 -11.46
N ALA A 427 10.73 28.12 -12.48
CA ALA A 427 11.07 27.82 -13.87
C ALA A 427 12.55 28.06 -14.10
#